data_4196c12f31c90d1fc3c604b4a4d7a3d1
#
_entry.id   4196c12f31c90d1fc3c604b4a4d7a3d1
#
_cell.length_a   1.000
_cell.length_b   1.000
_cell.length_c   1.000
_cell.angle_alpha   90.00
_cell.angle_beta   90.00
_cell.angle_gamma   90.00
#
_symmetry.space_group_name_H-M   'P 1'
#
loop_
_entity.id
_entity.type
_entity.pdbx_description
1 polymer ?
#
loop_
_entity_poly.entity_id
_entity_poly.type
_entity_poly.pdbx_seq_one_letter_code
_entity_poly.pdbx_strand_id
1 'polypeptide(L)' 'MKCDKLLEEANKQYRDIIASLGALKRGEISGSKANADIMRALDRVDEYIKEYEKK' A
#
# COMPACT_ATOMS: atom_id res chain seq x y z
N MET A 1 -20.17 4.28 -4.53
CA MET A 1 -20.15 2.90 -5.06
C MET A 1 -18.99 2.14 -4.48
N LYS A 2 -19.09 0.80 -4.46
CA LYS A 2 -18.04 -0.05 -3.88
C LYS A 2 -16.70 0.08 -4.58
N CYS A 3 -16.70 0.19 -5.90
CA CYS A 3 -15.47 0.34 -6.67
C CYS A 3 -14.73 1.63 -6.33
N ASP A 4 -15.46 2.71 -6.11
CA ASP A 4 -14.85 3.99 -5.78
C ASP A 4 -14.14 3.93 -4.43
N LYS A 5 -14.76 3.26 -3.46
CA LYS A 5 -14.16 3.11 -2.15
C LYS A 5 -12.90 2.24 -2.21
N LEU A 6 -12.95 1.18 -2.99
CA LEU A 6 -11.79 0.32 -3.19
C LEU A 6 -10.63 1.08 -3.81
N LEU A 7 -10.92 1.91 -4.82
CA LEU A 7 -9.91 2.73 -5.46
C LEU A 7 -9.30 3.75 -4.48
N GLU A 8 -10.13 4.36 -3.65
CA GLU A 8 -9.63 5.30 -2.64
C GLU A 8 -8.66 4.63 -1.68
N GLU A 9 -9.02 3.46 -1.17
CA GLU A 9 -8.17 2.73 -0.24
C GLU A 9 -6.87 2.27 -0.90
N ALA A 10 -6.95 1.80 -2.14
CA ALA A 10 -5.77 1.40 -2.89
C ALA A 10 -4.84 2.59 -3.13
N ASN A 11 -5.40 3.75 -3.44
CA ASN A 11 -4.60 4.97 -3.64
C ASN A 11 -3.88 5.39 -2.37
N LYS A 12 -4.51 5.24 -1.21
CA LYS A 12 -3.86 5.53 0.07
C LYS A 12 -2.63 4.64 0.27
N GLN A 13 -2.77 3.35 -0.04
CA GLN A 13 -1.66 2.41 0.10
C GLN A 13 -0.56 2.72 -0.91
N TYR A 14 -0.93 3.12 -2.11
CA TYR A 14 0.05 3.55 -3.12
C TYR A 14 0.89 4.71 -2.64
N ARG A 15 0.27 5.69 -2.00
CA ARG A 15 0.99 6.84 -1.46
C ARG A 15 2.00 6.41 -0.41
N ASP A 16 1.62 5.46 0.45
CA ASP A 16 2.52 4.93 1.47
C ASP A 16 3.71 4.21 0.82
N ILE A 17 3.46 3.44 -0.23
CA ILE A 17 4.51 2.74 -0.95
C ILE A 17 5.49 3.74 -1.58
N ILE A 18 4.96 4.76 -2.23
CA ILE A 18 5.79 5.81 -2.87
C ILE A 18 6.60 6.56 -1.82
N ALA A 19 5.99 6.86 -0.67
CA ALA A 19 6.69 7.53 0.42
C ALA A 19 7.86 6.68 0.94
N SER A 20 7.65 5.37 1.10
CA SER A 20 8.70 4.46 1.54
C SER A 20 9.83 4.38 0.54
N LEU A 21 9.50 4.30 -0.75
CA LEU A 21 10.52 4.28 -1.80
C LEU A 21 11.31 5.57 -1.86
N GLY A 22 10.64 6.71 -1.69
CA GLY A 22 11.31 8.00 -1.63
C GLY A 22 12.26 8.10 -0.45
N ALA A 23 11.83 7.64 0.72
CA ALA A 23 12.66 7.64 1.92
C ALA A 23 13.89 6.73 1.73
N LEU A 24 13.70 5.58 1.09
CA LEU A 24 14.80 4.68 0.78
C LEU A 24 15.81 5.34 -0.15
N LYS A 25 15.31 6.02 -1.18
CA LYS A 25 16.15 6.72 -2.14
C LYS A 25 17.00 7.80 -1.47
N ARG A 26 16.42 8.50 -0.49
CA ARG A 26 17.13 9.54 0.25
C ARG A 26 18.05 8.99 1.35
N GLY A 27 18.01 7.69 1.58
CA GLY A 27 18.82 7.07 2.60
C GLY A 27 18.27 7.26 4.02
N GLU A 28 16.99 7.61 4.15
CA GLU A 28 16.35 7.84 5.45
C GLU A 28 15.95 6.55 6.14
N ILE A 29 15.68 5.50 5.38
CA ILE A 29 15.34 4.18 5.91
C ILE A 29 16.17 3.11 5.20
N SER A 30 16.27 1.95 5.84
CA SER A 30 16.99 0.81 5.26
C SER A 30 16.10 0.09 4.24
N GLY A 31 16.72 -0.73 3.38
CA GLY A 31 16.00 -1.56 2.44
C GLY A 31 15.04 -2.52 3.13
N SER A 32 15.46 -3.09 4.28
CA SER A 32 14.60 -3.99 5.05
C SER A 32 13.34 -3.30 5.54
N LYS A 33 13.48 -2.08 6.04
CA LYS A 33 12.35 -1.32 6.53
C LYS A 33 11.41 -0.93 5.38
N ALA A 34 11.97 -0.47 4.27
CA ALA A 34 11.17 -0.13 3.09
C ALA A 34 10.38 -1.34 2.60
N ASN A 35 11.03 -2.50 2.55
CA ASN A 35 10.38 -3.73 2.12
C ASN A 35 9.22 -4.10 3.05
N ALA A 36 9.42 -3.99 4.37
CA ALA A 36 8.38 -4.29 5.34
C ALA A 36 7.18 -3.35 5.18
N ASP A 37 7.43 -2.06 4.98
CA ASP A 37 6.37 -1.07 4.80
C ASP A 37 5.57 -1.36 3.52
N ILE A 38 6.27 -1.66 2.42
CA ILE A 38 5.65 -1.97 1.14
C ILE A 38 4.82 -3.24 1.22
N MET A 39 5.35 -4.28 1.84
CA MET A 39 4.63 -5.55 2.00
C MET A 39 3.35 -5.36 2.82
N ARG A 40 3.43 -4.55 3.87
CA ARG A 40 2.26 -4.26 4.70
C ARG A 40 1.17 -3.53 3.90
N ALA A 41 1.58 -2.57 3.07
CA ALA A 41 0.64 -1.84 2.22
C ALA A 41 -0.02 -2.78 1.21
N LEU A 42 0.76 -3.66 0.60
CA LEU A 42 0.23 -4.64 -0.36
C LEU A 42 -0.75 -5.61 0.30
N ASP A 43 -0.48 -6.02 1.54
CA ASP A 43 -1.38 -6.90 2.28
C ASP A 43 -2.74 -6.23 2.51
N ARG A 44 -2.74 -4.94 2.81
CA ARG A 44 -3.99 -4.20 2.99
C ARG A 44 -4.79 -4.12 1.70
N VAL A 45 -4.12 -3.86 0.60
CA VAL A 45 -4.79 -3.83 -0.71
C VAL A 45 -5.39 -5.19 -1.02
N ASP A 46 -4.67 -6.25 -0.75
CA ASP A 46 -5.15 -7.61 -0.97
C ASP A 46 -6.42 -7.90 -0.17
N GLU A 47 -6.46 -7.45 1.09
CA GLU A 47 -7.65 -7.63 1.93
C GLU A 47 -8.86 -6.87 1.36
N TYR A 48 -8.67 -5.65 0.87
CA TYR A 48 -9.75 -4.89 0.26
C TYR A 48 -10.29 -5.59 -0.98
N ILE A 49 -9.41 -6.15 -1.79
CA ILE A 49 -9.81 -6.89 -2.99
C ILE A 49 -10.63 -8.11 -2.61
N LYS A 50 -10.21 -8.84 -1.59
CA LYS A 50 -10.94 -10.01 -1.11
C LYS A 50 -12.34 -9.65 -0.63
N GLU A 51 -12.46 -8.56 0.12
CA GLU A 51 -13.77 -8.09 0.56
C GLU A 51 -14.66 -7.71 -0.61
N TYR A 52 -14.09 -7.05 -1.61
CA TYR A 52 -14.82 -6.69 -2.81
C TYR A 52 -15.34 -7.92 -3.55
N GLU A 53 -14.51 -8.95 -3.67
CA GLU A 53 -14.87 -10.17 -4.37
C GLU A 53 -15.97 -10.98 -3.66
N LYS A 54 -16.04 -10.89 -2.33
CA LYS A 54 -17.06 -11.62 -1.56
C LYS A 54 -18.47 -11.13 -1.84
N LYS A 55 -18.63 -9.99 -2.44
CA LYS A 55 -19.93 -9.42 -2.75
C LYS A 55 -20.24 -9.58 -4.22
#